data_cd587a5c27f557c3f47bbde7adda076b
#
_entry.id   cd587a5c27f557c3f47bbde7adda076b
#
_cell.length_a   1.000
_cell.length_b   1.000
_cell.length_c   1.000
_cell.angle_alpha   90.00
_cell.angle_beta   90.00
_cell.angle_gamma   90.00
#
_symmetry.space_group_name_H-M   'P 1'
#
loop_
_entity.id
_entity.type
_entity.pdbx_description
1 polymer ?
#
loop_
_entity_poly.entity_id
_entity_poly.type
_entity_poly.pdbx_seq_one_letter_code
_entity_poly.pdbx_strand_id
1 'polypeptide(L)'
;MAHIHKKMKKGRPYYYVREIARVEGKPKVINQVYLGSPERILEMAQGGNAMPSKIQTQTFGALWLAILVEKEIDLAGLIDGIVTETKDKAPSVGEYFLYAVYNRMIQACSKRAMPGWYKPTAIQHIRPVQVEELNSQMFWQKWNQVAEQQLQEIAMGFLRRISEAEPSSSECFMFDTTNYYTFMASDTESELAQRGKSKEGRNWLRQVGVALLVSRDKRIPLYYREYEGNRHDSKVFLRVTEDMFGAMRDSVGEDATLTVVFDKGMNSEDNIAAIDTREDINFITTYSTYFAEHLVHVNLDNFTVVGTAKNRKLAREGKADDRLLAWRTRGEYWGRERTVVVTYNPLTATKQRYAFERKMLRLQESLFEFQSKVNRQAPYWRKQSVVLKRYEDICSDLHIPSDLYKVEFYFNNKRLRMNFRKNHYRIGRYIDRFGKNILITDITEWTTDEIVQASLDRWTVEDGFRLTKDERQVALRPIRHWTDSKIRCHIFTCIAALALLRIVELRLRKAGVDMTAKAAMRHMRTLHSCLMWLPGKRKAVRMLEEPSDEQAEIMRAFGWKIAGGVLQEI
;
A
#
# COMPACT_ATOMS: atom_id res chain seq x y z
N MET A 1 47.31 1.22 42.20
CA MET A 1 48.26 1.88 41.27
C MET A 1 48.62 0.87 40.21
N ALA A 2 48.48 1.21 38.95
CA ALA A 2 48.86 0.32 37.85
C ALA A 2 50.33 0.53 37.45
N HIS A 3 51.08 -0.55 37.18
CA HIS A 3 52.46 -0.50 36.71
C HIS A 3 52.72 -1.64 35.70
N ILE A 4 53.77 -1.46 34.86
CA ILE A 4 54.22 -2.49 33.92
C ILE A 4 55.21 -3.40 34.64
N HIS A 5 54.90 -4.71 34.62
CA HIS A 5 55.73 -5.74 35.19
C HIS A 5 56.36 -6.62 34.11
N LYS A 6 57.71 -6.76 34.15
CA LYS A 6 58.47 -7.62 33.22
C LYS A 6 58.66 -8.99 33.84
N LYS A 7 58.38 -10.05 33.07
CA LYS A 7 58.65 -11.44 33.45
C LYS A 7 59.53 -12.12 32.38
N MET A 8 60.58 -12.75 32.77
CA MET A 8 61.39 -13.53 31.84
C MET A 8 60.91 -14.95 31.77
N LYS A 9 60.72 -15.48 30.53
CA LYS A 9 60.33 -16.86 30.27
C LYS A 9 61.17 -17.41 29.12
N LYS A 10 62.01 -18.44 29.44
CA LYS A 10 62.92 -19.05 28.44
C LYS A 10 63.81 -18.02 27.74
N GLY A 11 64.44 -17.06 28.52
CA GLY A 11 65.30 -16.01 28.00
C GLY A 11 64.62 -14.85 27.27
N ARG A 12 63.32 -14.86 27.13
CA ARG A 12 62.54 -13.80 26.45
C ARG A 12 61.70 -12.99 27.44
N PRO A 13 61.71 -11.66 27.35
CA PRO A 13 60.86 -10.80 28.20
C PRO A 13 59.39 -10.80 27.75
N TYR A 14 58.48 -10.87 28.72
CA TYR A 14 57.07 -10.70 28.58
C TYR A 14 56.57 -9.66 29.56
N TYR A 15 55.64 -8.81 29.15
CA TYR A 15 55.18 -7.69 29.94
C TYR A 15 53.71 -7.87 30.33
N TYR A 16 53.40 -7.35 31.51
CA TYR A 16 52.05 -7.35 32.09
C TYR A 16 51.78 -5.96 32.68
N VAL A 17 50.54 -5.47 32.56
CA VAL A 17 50.04 -4.40 33.42
C VAL A 17 49.49 -5.06 34.67
N ARG A 18 49.99 -4.63 35.82
CA ARG A 18 49.50 -5.06 37.13
C ARG A 18 48.91 -3.88 37.87
N GLU A 19 47.74 -4.08 38.42
CA GLU A 19 47.12 -3.15 39.33
C GLU A 19 47.24 -3.67 40.76
N ILE A 20 47.84 -2.88 41.61
CA ILE A 20 48.08 -3.22 43.01
C ILE A 20 47.22 -2.33 43.89
N ALA A 21 46.46 -2.94 44.80
CA ALA A 21 45.75 -2.28 45.88
C ALA A 21 46.19 -2.87 47.23
N ARG A 22 46.03 -2.10 48.29
CA ARG A 22 46.22 -2.61 49.66
C ARG A 22 44.96 -3.34 50.09
N VAL A 23 45.08 -4.64 50.32
CA VAL A 23 44.04 -5.50 50.88
C VAL A 23 44.53 -5.96 52.22
N GLU A 24 43.82 -5.64 53.31
CA GLU A 24 44.21 -5.93 54.69
C GLU A 24 45.62 -5.39 55.05
N GLY A 25 45.93 -4.17 54.58
CA GLY A 25 47.21 -3.51 54.88
C GLY A 25 48.40 -4.00 54.02
N LYS A 26 48.27 -5.08 53.26
CA LYS A 26 49.37 -5.65 52.42
C LYS A 26 49.05 -5.36 50.92
N PRO A 27 50.13 -5.06 50.13
CA PRO A 27 49.93 -4.87 48.67
C PRO A 27 49.62 -6.20 48.01
N LYS A 28 48.42 -6.28 47.36
CA LYS A 28 48.04 -7.44 46.56
C LYS A 28 47.77 -6.99 45.11
N VAL A 29 48.11 -7.84 44.14
CA VAL A 29 47.71 -7.66 42.72
C VAL A 29 46.22 -7.98 42.61
N ILE A 30 45.44 -6.97 42.29
CA ILE A 30 43.97 -7.08 42.11
C ILE A 30 43.59 -7.32 40.67
N ASN A 31 44.43 -6.88 39.71
CA ASN A 31 44.20 -7.11 38.29
C ASN A 31 45.53 -7.30 37.56
N GLN A 32 45.58 -8.18 36.54
CA GLN A 32 46.78 -8.38 35.74
C GLN A 32 46.36 -8.66 34.29
N VAL A 33 46.82 -7.81 33.36
CA VAL A 33 46.61 -7.94 31.93
C VAL A 33 47.93 -8.27 31.23
N TYR A 34 47.95 -9.30 30.40
CA TYR A 34 49.11 -9.70 29.62
C TYR A 34 49.25 -8.82 28.36
N LEU A 35 50.36 -8.11 28.21
CA LEU A 35 50.67 -7.24 27.09
C LEU A 35 51.45 -7.94 25.96
N GLY A 36 52.17 -9.03 26.26
CA GLY A 36 52.93 -9.76 25.26
C GLY A 36 54.43 -9.47 25.30
N SER A 37 55.14 -9.74 24.19
CA SER A 37 56.55 -9.41 23.98
C SER A 37 56.74 -7.90 23.70
N PRO A 38 58.00 -7.37 23.74
CA PRO A 38 58.29 -5.99 23.35
C PRO A 38 57.76 -5.64 21.94
N GLU A 39 57.91 -6.57 21.00
CA GLU A 39 57.46 -6.39 19.62
C GLU A 39 55.92 -6.22 19.56
N ARG A 40 55.20 -7.03 20.31
CA ARG A 40 53.73 -6.94 20.41
C ARG A 40 53.28 -5.65 21.08
N ILE A 41 54.00 -5.18 22.10
CA ILE A 41 53.70 -3.90 22.74
C ILE A 41 53.97 -2.74 21.79
N LEU A 42 55.05 -2.82 20.99
CA LEU A 42 55.36 -1.84 19.96
C LEU A 42 54.28 -1.80 18.88
N GLU A 43 53.87 -2.98 18.41
CA GLU A 43 52.72 -3.10 17.46
C GLU A 43 51.43 -2.50 18.05
N MET A 44 51.13 -2.77 19.32
CA MET A 44 49.97 -2.20 20.01
C MET A 44 50.07 -0.68 20.17
N ALA A 45 51.27 -0.19 20.53
CA ALA A 45 51.53 1.25 20.68
C ALA A 45 51.52 1.99 19.33
N GLN A 46 52.02 1.37 18.28
CA GLN A 46 52.00 1.89 16.92
C GLN A 46 50.64 1.69 16.24
N GLY A 47 49.91 0.62 16.59
CA GLY A 47 48.58 0.32 16.06
C GLY A 47 47.43 1.05 16.76
N GLY A 48 47.68 1.59 17.97
CA GLY A 48 46.63 2.26 18.75
C GLY A 48 46.11 3.57 18.15
N ASN A 49 46.84 4.13 17.17
CA ASN A 49 46.44 5.33 16.42
C ASN A 49 46.58 5.16 14.89
N ALA A 50 46.57 3.92 14.38
CA ALA A 50 46.68 3.70 12.95
C ALA A 50 45.38 4.16 12.26
N MET A 51 45.43 5.36 11.69
CA MET A 51 44.36 5.87 10.82
C MET A 51 44.17 4.91 9.66
N PRO A 52 42.92 4.57 9.30
CA PRO A 52 42.65 3.78 8.11
C PRO A 52 43.24 4.45 6.86
N SER A 53 43.96 3.70 6.03
CA SER A 53 44.46 4.20 4.75
C SER A 53 43.36 4.45 3.74
N LYS A 54 42.21 3.75 3.89
CA LYS A 54 41.01 3.88 3.08
C LYS A 54 39.80 3.50 3.92
N ILE A 55 38.71 4.25 3.75
CA ILE A 55 37.40 3.93 4.28
C ILE A 55 36.42 3.88 3.09
N GLN A 56 35.58 2.87 3.07
CA GLN A 56 34.48 2.75 2.10
C GLN A 56 33.19 2.43 2.85
N THR A 57 32.19 3.28 2.69
CA THR A 57 30.86 3.06 3.24
C THR A 57 29.97 2.33 2.25
N GLN A 58 29.11 1.47 2.76
CA GLN A 58 28.14 0.71 1.98
C GLN A 58 26.76 0.78 2.66
N THR A 59 25.71 1.05 1.92
CA THR A 59 24.34 1.02 2.45
C THR A 59 24.00 -0.38 2.97
N PHE A 60 23.56 -0.47 4.23
CA PHE A 60 23.35 -1.75 4.92
C PHE A 60 21.92 -1.90 5.43
N GLY A 61 21.43 -0.98 6.27
CA GLY A 61 20.31 -1.22 7.17
C GLY A 61 18.99 -1.57 6.47
N ALA A 62 18.59 -0.83 5.43
CA ALA A 62 17.35 -1.13 4.73
C ALA A 62 17.40 -2.47 3.98
N LEU A 63 18.56 -2.80 3.42
CA LEU A 63 18.75 -4.09 2.75
C LEU A 63 18.73 -5.24 3.75
N TRP A 64 19.40 -5.07 4.90
CA TRP A 64 19.36 -6.03 5.99
C TRP A 64 17.92 -6.29 6.46
N LEU A 65 17.12 -5.23 6.67
CA LEU A 65 15.73 -5.36 7.10
C LEU A 65 14.88 -6.09 6.05
N ALA A 66 15.06 -5.79 4.76
CA ALA A 66 14.36 -6.49 3.68
C ALA A 66 14.72 -7.98 3.62
N ILE A 67 16.00 -8.31 3.75
CA ILE A 67 16.48 -9.70 3.77
C ILE A 67 15.95 -10.44 5.01
N LEU A 68 15.93 -9.78 6.16
CA LEU A 68 15.46 -10.40 7.41
C LEU A 68 14.01 -10.87 7.34
N VAL A 69 13.12 -10.04 6.79
CA VAL A 69 11.70 -10.41 6.67
C VAL A 69 11.44 -11.40 5.55
N GLU A 70 12.25 -11.37 4.49
CA GLU A 70 12.07 -12.27 3.35
C GLU A 70 12.64 -13.67 3.61
N LYS A 71 13.67 -13.80 4.43
CA LYS A 71 14.33 -15.07 4.73
C LYS A 71 13.38 -16.16 5.22
N GLU A 72 12.34 -15.80 5.95
CA GLU A 72 11.32 -16.71 6.46
C GLU A 72 10.37 -17.20 5.36
N ILE A 73 10.21 -16.40 4.31
CA ILE A 73 9.29 -16.67 3.19
C ILE A 73 9.98 -17.50 2.10
N ASP A 74 11.28 -17.26 1.91
CA ASP A 74 12.12 -17.91 0.90
C ASP A 74 11.53 -17.84 -0.52
N LEU A 75 11.37 -16.61 -1.01
CA LEU A 75 10.83 -16.33 -2.34
C LEU A 75 11.67 -16.97 -3.45
N ALA A 76 13.01 -16.87 -3.34
CA ALA A 76 13.90 -17.41 -4.35
C ALA A 76 13.79 -18.94 -4.44
N GLY A 77 13.81 -19.64 -3.31
CA GLY A 77 13.64 -21.10 -3.27
C GLY A 77 12.28 -21.56 -3.79
N LEU A 78 11.21 -20.82 -3.49
CA LEU A 78 9.88 -21.10 -4.03
C LEU A 78 9.87 -21.03 -5.57
N ILE A 79 10.42 -19.96 -6.15
CA ILE A 79 10.44 -19.77 -7.61
C ILE A 79 11.32 -20.82 -8.28
N ASP A 80 12.52 -21.05 -7.76
CA ASP A 80 13.47 -22.01 -8.33
C ASP A 80 12.99 -23.47 -8.21
N GLY A 81 12.09 -23.75 -7.27
CA GLY A 81 11.42 -25.04 -7.15
C GLY A 81 10.33 -25.29 -8.21
N ILE A 82 9.73 -24.23 -8.76
CA ILE A 82 8.66 -24.31 -9.77
C ILE A 82 9.21 -24.16 -11.18
N VAL A 83 10.22 -23.29 -11.36
CA VAL A 83 10.81 -22.99 -12.67
C VAL A 83 12.05 -23.86 -12.89
N THR A 84 11.97 -24.79 -13.83
CA THR A 84 13.13 -25.60 -14.22
C THR A 84 14.14 -24.75 -14.98
N GLU A 85 15.30 -24.54 -14.40
CA GLU A 85 16.36 -23.70 -14.98
C GLU A 85 17.35 -24.48 -15.83
N THR A 86 17.83 -23.84 -16.89
CA THR A 86 19.09 -24.24 -17.51
C THR A 86 20.24 -23.85 -16.59
N LYS A 87 21.08 -24.81 -16.19
CA LYS A 87 22.23 -24.57 -15.30
C LYS A 87 23.21 -23.59 -15.94
N ASP A 88 23.15 -22.34 -15.58
CA ASP A 88 24.15 -21.33 -15.90
C ASP A 88 24.81 -20.81 -14.59
N LYS A 89 25.88 -20.02 -14.73
CA LYS A 89 26.59 -19.43 -13.58
C LYS A 89 25.96 -18.13 -13.08
N ALA A 90 24.93 -17.63 -13.74
CA ALA A 90 24.23 -16.41 -13.37
C ALA A 90 23.34 -16.64 -12.14
N PRO A 91 22.88 -15.58 -11.45
CA PRO A 91 21.83 -15.71 -10.45
C PRO A 91 20.59 -16.42 -11.00
N SER A 92 19.92 -17.23 -10.16
CA SER A 92 18.73 -17.99 -10.55
C SER A 92 17.54 -17.10 -10.94
N VAL A 93 16.49 -17.68 -11.53
CA VAL A 93 15.24 -16.95 -11.81
C VAL A 93 14.66 -16.38 -10.52
N GLY A 94 14.64 -17.17 -9.45
CA GLY A 94 14.17 -16.75 -8.13
C GLY A 94 14.97 -15.58 -7.58
N GLU A 95 16.29 -15.58 -7.74
CA GLU A 95 17.13 -14.46 -7.32
C GLU A 95 16.85 -13.16 -8.09
N TYR A 96 16.54 -13.24 -9.40
CA TYR A 96 16.14 -12.04 -10.14
C TYR A 96 14.83 -11.44 -9.63
N PHE A 97 13.86 -12.27 -9.25
CA PHE A 97 12.65 -11.76 -8.57
C PHE A 97 12.99 -11.18 -7.20
N LEU A 98 13.77 -11.89 -6.41
CA LEU A 98 14.16 -11.47 -5.07
C LEU A 98 14.82 -10.08 -5.05
N TYR A 99 15.84 -9.89 -5.90
CA TYR A 99 16.51 -8.59 -5.97
C TYR A 99 15.62 -7.49 -6.54
N ALA A 100 14.69 -7.83 -7.44
CA ALA A 100 13.68 -6.89 -7.89
C ALA A 100 12.73 -6.49 -6.74
N VAL A 101 12.32 -7.43 -5.88
CA VAL A 101 11.50 -7.17 -4.69
C VAL A 101 12.23 -6.28 -3.70
N TYR A 102 13.48 -6.58 -3.35
CA TYR A 102 14.29 -5.73 -2.46
C TYR A 102 14.40 -4.29 -2.98
N ASN A 103 14.63 -4.14 -4.29
CA ASN A 103 14.66 -2.81 -4.90
C ASN A 103 13.32 -2.08 -4.72
N ARG A 104 12.18 -2.77 -4.88
CA ARG A 104 10.86 -2.18 -4.69
C ARG A 104 10.55 -1.82 -3.24
N MET A 105 11.04 -2.60 -2.29
CA MET A 105 10.88 -2.30 -0.86
C MET A 105 11.67 -1.06 -0.43
N ILE A 106 12.88 -0.88 -0.96
CA ILE A 106 13.83 0.10 -0.44
C ILE A 106 13.79 1.42 -1.23
N GLN A 107 14.04 1.34 -2.55
CA GLN A 107 14.06 2.49 -3.45
C GLN A 107 13.90 2.02 -4.89
N ALA A 108 12.71 2.12 -5.41
CA ALA A 108 12.40 1.66 -6.74
C ALA A 108 13.22 2.37 -7.82
N CYS A 109 13.87 1.59 -8.70
CA CYS A 109 14.54 2.09 -9.88
C CYS A 109 14.26 1.21 -11.11
N SER A 110 14.67 1.63 -12.30
CA SER A 110 14.56 0.82 -13.50
C SER A 110 15.49 -0.39 -13.45
N LYS A 111 15.17 -1.47 -14.16
CA LYS A 111 16.03 -2.65 -14.23
C LYS A 111 17.44 -2.31 -14.78
N ARG A 112 17.52 -1.32 -15.66
CA ARG A 112 18.80 -0.81 -16.19
C ARG A 112 19.66 -0.15 -15.09
N ALA A 113 19.05 0.48 -14.09
CA ALA A 113 19.74 1.18 -13.01
C ALA A 113 20.11 0.27 -11.82
N MET A 114 19.57 -0.96 -11.74
CA MET A 114 19.78 -1.86 -10.61
C MET A 114 21.25 -2.17 -10.31
N PRO A 115 22.14 -2.47 -11.28
CA PRO A 115 23.54 -2.73 -10.96
C PRO A 115 24.19 -1.54 -10.23
N GLY A 116 23.93 -0.31 -10.71
CA GLY A 116 24.44 0.91 -10.09
C GLY A 116 23.85 1.17 -8.71
N TRP A 117 22.60 0.76 -8.46
CA TRP A 117 21.95 0.90 -7.17
C TRP A 117 22.46 -0.12 -6.14
N TYR A 118 22.71 -1.40 -6.55
CA TYR A 118 23.24 -2.43 -5.65
C TYR A 118 24.73 -2.27 -5.36
N LYS A 119 25.54 -1.77 -6.30
CA LYS A 119 27.00 -1.65 -6.16
C LYS A 119 27.48 -0.95 -4.87
N PRO A 120 26.85 0.15 -4.42
CA PRO A 120 27.23 0.80 -3.15
C PRO A 120 26.61 0.14 -1.91
N THR A 121 25.90 -0.97 -2.03
CA THR A 121 25.28 -1.67 -0.90
C THR A 121 26.17 -2.78 -0.35
N ALA A 122 25.86 -3.24 0.84
CA ALA A 122 26.54 -4.37 1.48
C ALA A 122 26.05 -5.75 0.98
N ILE A 123 25.28 -5.82 -0.13
CA ILE A 123 24.65 -7.05 -0.61
C ILE A 123 25.62 -8.20 -0.83
N GLN A 124 26.80 -7.92 -1.38
CA GLN A 124 27.83 -8.93 -1.65
C GLN A 124 28.37 -9.60 -0.39
N HIS A 125 28.15 -9.00 0.77
CA HIS A 125 28.59 -9.52 2.07
C HIS A 125 27.48 -10.16 2.88
N ILE A 126 26.24 -9.79 2.59
CA ILE A 126 25.04 -10.35 3.25
C ILE A 126 24.57 -11.56 2.44
N ARG A 127 24.44 -11.38 1.13
CA ARG A 127 24.05 -12.40 0.16
C ARG A 127 24.95 -12.23 -1.08
N PRO A 128 25.94 -13.11 -1.31
CA PRO A 128 26.85 -12.98 -2.45
C PRO A 128 26.08 -13.01 -3.78
N VAL A 129 26.29 -12.00 -4.60
CA VAL A 129 25.70 -11.86 -5.94
C VAL A 129 26.65 -11.10 -6.85
N GLN A 130 26.68 -11.45 -8.13
CA GLN A 130 27.39 -10.68 -9.16
C GLN A 130 26.49 -9.52 -9.61
N VAL A 131 26.67 -8.37 -9.00
CA VAL A 131 25.75 -7.22 -9.13
C VAL A 131 25.63 -6.74 -10.57
N GLU A 132 26.69 -6.84 -11.37
CA GLU A 132 26.73 -6.46 -12.77
C GLU A 132 25.79 -7.30 -13.65
N GLU A 133 25.48 -8.52 -13.23
CA GLU A 133 24.54 -9.41 -13.91
C GLU A 133 23.07 -9.02 -13.68
N LEU A 134 22.77 -8.21 -12.65
CA LEU A 134 21.41 -7.70 -12.39
C LEU A 134 20.98 -6.61 -13.39
N ASN A 135 21.39 -6.70 -14.65
CA ASN A 135 21.07 -5.75 -15.70
C ASN A 135 19.72 -6.05 -16.39
N SER A 136 19.22 -5.08 -17.17
CA SER A 136 17.88 -5.19 -17.78
C SER A 136 17.75 -6.34 -18.77
N GLN A 137 18.81 -6.70 -19.49
CA GLN A 137 18.79 -7.80 -20.45
C GLN A 137 18.65 -9.15 -19.74
N MET A 138 19.42 -9.36 -18.68
CA MET A 138 19.34 -10.57 -17.89
C MET A 138 17.97 -10.69 -17.18
N PHE A 139 17.42 -9.60 -16.63
CA PHE A 139 16.05 -9.59 -16.13
C PHE A 139 15.04 -10.02 -17.19
N TRP A 140 15.19 -9.52 -18.41
CA TRP A 140 14.32 -9.92 -19.51
C TRP A 140 14.42 -11.41 -19.81
N GLN A 141 15.64 -11.94 -19.93
CA GLN A 141 15.89 -13.35 -20.24
C GLN A 141 15.36 -14.27 -19.13
N LYS A 142 15.68 -14.00 -17.87
CA LYS A 142 15.26 -14.81 -16.73
C LYS A 142 13.73 -14.77 -16.54
N TRP A 143 13.11 -13.60 -16.61
CA TRP A 143 11.66 -13.50 -16.54
C TRP A 143 10.93 -14.12 -17.74
N ASN A 144 11.61 -14.34 -18.84
CA ASN A 144 11.04 -15.03 -20.02
C ASN A 144 10.92 -16.55 -19.83
N GLN A 145 11.62 -17.09 -18.83
CA GLN A 145 11.57 -18.53 -18.51
C GLN A 145 10.33 -18.89 -17.69
N VAL A 146 9.61 -17.90 -17.16
CA VAL A 146 8.43 -18.11 -16.31
C VAL A 146 7.17 -18.08 -17.16
N ALA A 147 6.51 -19.23 -17.30
CA ALA A 147 5.21 -19.29 -17.95
C ALA A 147 4.11 -18.64 -17.08
N GLU A 148 2.99 -18.23 -17.70
CA GLU A 148 1.90 -17.57 -16.99
C GLU A 148 1.34 -18.43 -15.86
N GLN A 149 1.11 -19.72 -16.10
CA GLN A 149 0.61 -20.64 -15.07
C GLN A 149 1.59 -20.81 -13.91
N GLN A 150 2.90 -20.92 -14.22
CA GLN A 150 3.94 -20.97 -13.17
C GLN A 150 3.97 -19.69 -12.34
N LEU A 151 3.80 -18.52 -12.97
CA LEU A 151 3.76 -17.25 -12.25
C LEU A 151 2.55 -17.16 -11.31
N GLN A 152 1.40 -17.71 -11.71
CA GLN A 152 0.22 -17.80 -10.85
C GLN A 152 0.46 -18.74 -9.67
N GLU A 153 1.06 -19.91 -9.91
CA GLU A 153 1.44 -20.85 -8.86
C GLU A 153 2.44 -20.23 -7.87
N ILE A 154 3.47 -19.55 -8.38
CA ILE A 154 4.43 -18.80 -7.56
C ILE A 154 3.72 -17.74 -6.72
N ALA A 155 2.82 -16.97 -7.32
CA ALA A 155 2.11 -15.90 -6.62
C ALA A 155 1.23 -16.46 -5.49
N MET A 156 0.46 -17.51 -5.75
CA MET A 156 -0.37 -18.18 -4.74
C MET A 156 0.49 -18.80 -3.63
N GLY A 157 1.55 -19.54 -3.98
CA GLY A 157 2.48 -20.14 -3.02
C GLY A 157 3.18 -19.09 -2.15
N PHE A 158 3.59 -17.96 -2.73
CA PHE A 158 4.19 -16.86 -1.99
C PHE A 158 3.19 -16.23 -1.01
N LEU A 159 1.99 -15.87 -1.44
CA LEU A 159 0.98 -15.25 -0.59
C LEU A 159 0.50 -16.19 0.51
N ARG A 160 0.45 -17.50 0.25
CA ARG A 160 0.19 -18.52 1.28
C ARG A 160 1.28 -18.55 2.34
N ARG A 161 2.57 -18.59 1.97
CA ARG A 161 3.69 -18.48 2.94
C ARG A 161 3.65 -17.20 3.76
N ILE A 162 3.24 -16.08 3.16
CA ILE A 162 3.02 -14.81 3.87
C ILE A 162 1.89 -14.96 4.90
N SER A 163 0.78 -15.60 4.53
CA SER A 163 -0.35 -15.84 5.42
C SER A 163 0.01 -16.80 6.56
N GLU A 164 0.80 -17.83 6.29
CA GLU A 164 1.32 -18.76 7.31
C GLU A 164 2.27 -18.07 8.29
N ALA A 165 3.15 -17.19 7.82
CA ALA A 165 4.06 -16.41 8.68
C ALA A 165 3.32 -15.38 9.54
N GLU A 166 2.22 -14.84 9.04
CA GLU A 166 1.41 -13.82 9.72
C GLU A 166 -0.09 -14.16 9.58
N PRO A 167 -0.59 -15.25 10.25
CA PRO A 167 -1.96 -15.71 10.09
C PRO A 167 -2.98 -14.64 10.52
N SER A 168 -4.02 -14.44 9.71
CA SER A 168 -5.13 -13.56 10.03
C SER A 168 -6.00 -14.15 11.14
N SER A 169 -6.50 -13.29 12.03
CA SER A 169 -7.55 -13.64 13.01
C SER A 169 -8.93 -13.15 12.57
N SER A 170 -9.02 -12.48 11.43
CA SER A 170 -10.26 -11.91 10.91
C SER A 170 -10.79 -12.71 9.75
N GLU A 171 -12.04 -13.08 9.80
CA GLU A 171 -12.82 -13.72 8.74
C GLU A 171 -13.37 -12.70 7.73
N CYS A 172 -12.97 -11.43 7.85
CA CYS A 172 -13.43 -10.34 7.01
C CYS A 172 -12.29 -9.82 6.13
N PHE A 173 -12.55 -9.68 4.83
CA PHE A 173 -11.57 -9.39 3.79
C PHE A 173 -12.02 -8.20 2.94
N MET A 174 -11.08 -7.42 2.49
CA MET A 174 -11.32 -6.21 1.70
C MET A 174 -10.89 -6.45 0.26
N PHE A 175 -11.83 -6.33 -0.67
CA PHE A 175 -11.59 -6.48 -2.10
C PHE A 175 -11.82 -5.17 -2.83
N ASP A 176 -10.90 -4.80 -3.70
CA ASP A 176 -11.06 -3.66 -4.61
C ASP A 176 -10.20 -3.83 -5.86
N THR A 177 -10.43 -2.98 -6.84
CA THR A 177 -9.72 -2.96 -8.12
C THR A 177 -9.12 -1.58 -8.37
N THR A 178 -8.04 -1.53 -9.13
CA THR A 178 -7.47 -0.26 -9.60
C THR A 178 -6.80 -0.44 -10.96
N ASN A 179 -6.45 0.67 -11.61
CA ASN A 179 -5.76 0.67 -12.89
C ASN A 179 -4.39 1.35 -12.75
N TYR A 180 -3.42 0.84 -13.51
CA TYR A 180 -2.06 1.40 -13.62
C TYR A 180 -1.79 1.72 -15.08
N TYR A 181 -1.41 2.96 -15.35
CA TYR A 181 -1.12 3.39 -16.72
C TYR A 181 0.26 2.95 -17.19
N THR A 182 0.39 2.82 -18.51
CA THR A 182 1.65 2.55 -19.20
C THR A 182 1.87 3.56 -20.32
N PHE A 183 3.13 3.83 -20.65
CA PHE A 183 3.54 4.60 -21.83
C PHE A 183 3.82 3.72 -23.06
N MET A 184 3.24 2.52 -23.08
CA MET A 184 3.35 1.62 -24.23
C MET A 184 2.81 2.29 -25.49
N ALA A 185 3.54 2.15 -26.60
CA ALA A 185 3.12 2.68 -27.88
C ALA A 185 1.79 2.04 -28.35
N SER A 186 1.04 2.76 -29.17
CA SER A 186 -0.30 2.31 -29.59
C SER A 186 -0.30 1.11 -30.52
N ASP A 187 0.81 0.88 -31.22
CA ASP A 187 1.06 -0.23 -32.16
C ASP A 187 1.64 -1.48 -31.47
N THR A 188 2.02 -1.40 -30.20
CA THR A 188 2.51 -2.56 -29.44
C THR A 188 1.39 -3.53 -29.14
N GLU A 189 1.56 -4.79 -29.49
CA GLU A 189 0.60 -5.85 -29.16
C GLU A 189 0.62 -6.14 -27.66
N SER A 190 -0.55 -6.12 -27.05
CA SER A 190 -0.78 -6.49 -25.64
C SER A 190 -2.27 -6.73 -25.42
N GLU A 191 -2.61 -7.82 -24.77
CA GLU A 191 -3.97 -8.13 -24.36
C GLU A 191 -4.31 -7.42 -23.02
N LEU A 192 -3.33 -7.31 -22.11
CA LEU A 192 -3.52 -6.69 -20.80
C LEU A 192 -3.58 -5.16 -20.88
N ALA A 193 -2.64 -4.54 -21.60
CA ALA A 193 -2.53 -3.10 -21.66
C ALA A 193 -3.49 -2.50 -22.69
N GLN A 194 -4.69 -2.13 -22.24
CA GLN A 194 -5.77 -1.61 -23.08
C GLN A 194 -6.17 -0.19 -22.67
N ARG A 195 -6.71 0.60 -23.63
CA ARG A 195 -7.32 1.90 -23.35
C ARG A 195 -8.68 1.71 -22.72
N GLY A 196 -8.92 2.35 -21.58
CA GLY A 196 -10.17 2.26 -20.85
C GLY A 196 -10.37 3.48 -19.94
N LYS A 197 -11.43 3.44 -19.14
CA LYS A 197 -11.72 4.50 -18.17
C LYS A 197 -10.65 4.51 -17.06
N SER A 198 -9.85 5.56 -17.02
CA SER A 198 -8.82 5.73 -16.00
C SER A 198 -9.40 6.28 -14.70
N LYS A 199 -9.11 5.63 -13.57
CA LYS A 199 -9.42 6.18 -12.24
C LYS A 199 -8.60 7.45 -11.92
N GLU A 200 -7.58 7.76 -12.74
CA GLU A 200 -6.71 8.95 -12.62
C GLU A 200 -6.95 9.99 -13.72
N GLY A 201 -8.00 9.85 -14.54
CA GLY A 201 -8.34 10.78 -15.62
C GLY A 201 -7.44 10.68 -16.87
N ARG A 202 -6.53 9.71 -16.95
CA ARG A 202 -5.59 9.51 -18.07
C ARG A 202 -6.14 8.55 -19.12
N ASN A 203 -7.35 8.81 -19.63
CA ASN A 203 -8.07 7.92 -20.55
C ASN A 203 -7.37 7.70 -21.91
N TRP A 204 -6.42 8.58 -22.26
CA TRP A 204 -5.63 8.48 -23.50
C TRP A 204 -4.48 7.47 -23.41
N LEU A 205 -4.08 7.06 -22.19
CA LEU A 205 -3.04 6.06 -21.97
C LEU A 205 -3.64 4.65 -21.88
N ARG A 206 -2.84 3.66 -22.30
CA ARG A 206 -3.15 2.26 -22.01
C ARG A 206 -2.99 2.00 -20.50
N GLN A 207 -3.77 1.09 -19.98
CA GLN A 207 -3.81 0.74 -18.58
C GLN A 207 -3.86 -0.78 -18.41
N VAL A 208 -3.41 -1.24 -17.26
CA VAL A 208 -3.59 -2.60 -16.78
C VAL A 208 -4.37 -2.54 -15.49
N GLY A 209 -5.42 -3.31 -15.35
CA GLY A 209 -6.19 -3.44 -14.12
C GLY A 209 -5.53 -4.43 -13.17
N VAL A 210 -5.68 -4.19 -11.88
CA VAL A 210 -5.29 -5.11 -10.81
C VAL A 210 -6.42 -5.18 -9.78
N ALA A 211 -6.90 -6.39 -9.55
CA ALA A 211 -7.77 -6.76 -8.44
C ALA A 211 -6.90 -7.18 -7.26
N LEU A 212 -7.26 -6.79 -6.05
CA LEU A 212 -6.50 -7.07 -4.83
C LEU A 212 -7.45 -7.42 -3.68
N LEU A 213 -7.16 -8.53 -2.99
CA LEU A 213 -7.77 -8.93 -1.74
C LEU A 213 -6.77 -8.79 -0.61
N VAL A 214 -7.17 -8.19 0.50
CA VAL A 214 -6.35 -8.07 1.71
C VAL A 214 -7.12 -8.48 2.95
N SER A 215 -6.42 -9.01 3.96
CA SER A 215 -7.01 -9.25 5.28
C SER A 215 -7.32 -7.93 5.99
N ARG A 216 -8.45 -7.88 6.68
CA ARG A 216 -8.93 -6.68 7.40
C ARG A 216 -7.98 -6.26 8.52
N ASP A 217 -7.54 -7.20 9.33
CA ASP A 217 -6.75 -6.97 10.54
C ASP A 217 -5.28 -6.64 10.25
N LYS A 218 -4.66 -7.37 9.32
CA LYS A 218 -3.23 -7.26 9.01
C LYS A 218 -2.91 -6.50 7.73
N ARG A 219 -3.89 -6.27 6.85
CA ARG A 219 -3.74 -5.60 5.55
C ARG A 219 -2.78 -6.33 4.61
N ILE A 220 -2.58 -7.62 4.85
CA ILE A 220 -1.72 -8.47 4.02
C ILE A 220 -2.46 -8.79 2.73
N PRO A 221 -1.81 -8.67 1.55
CA PRO A 221 -2.32 -9.22 0.31
C PRO A 221 -2.47 -10.74 0.42
N LEU A 222 -3.66 -11.26 0.14
CA LEU A 222 -3.96 -12.69 0.12
C LEU A 222 -4.19 -13.21 -1.29
N TYR A 223 -4.67 -12.35 -2.17
CA TYR A 223 -4.91 -12.66 -3.57
C TYR A 223 -4.77 -11.39 -4.42
N TYR A 224 -4.28 -11.53 -5.62
CA TYR A 224 -4.35 -10.49 -6.65
C TYR A 224 -4.52 -11.11 -8.04
N ARG A 225 -5.10 -10.34 -8.95
CA ARG A 225 -5.20 -10.70 -10.37
C ARG A 225 -5.07 -9.47 -11.24
N GLU A 226 -4.24 -9.57 -12.26
CA GLU A 226 -4.20 -8.58 -13.32
C GLU A 226 -5.27 -8.87 -14.38
N TYR A 227 -5.77 -7.80 -14.99
CA TYR A 227 -6.81 -7.88 -16.02
C TYR A 227 -6.69 -6.74 -17.03
N GLU A 228 -7.40 -6.88 -18.13
CA GLU A 228 -7.36 -5.96 -19.25
C GLU A 228 -7.87 -4.58 -18.86
N GLY A 229 -7.12 -3.53 -19.18
CA GLY A 229 -7.38 -2.17 -18.71
C GLY A 229 -8.70 -1.53 -19.18
N ASN A 230 -9.37 -2.12 -20.17
CA ASN A 230 -10.70 -1.71 -20.67
C ASN A 230 -11.85 -2.52 -20.05
N ARG A 231 -11.58 -3.51 -19.22
CA ARG A 231 -12.61 -4.37 -18.63
C ARG A 231 -13.30 -3.68 -17.47
N HIS A 232 -14.62 -3.87 -17.35
CA HIS A 232 -15.41 -3.32 -16.26
C HIS A 232 -15.22 -4.12 -14.96
N ASP A 233 -15.14 -3.43 -13.81
CA ASP A 233 -14.86 -4.03 -12.50
C ASP A 233 -15.83 -5.17 -12.12
N SER A 234 -17.12 -5.06 -12.47
CA SER A 234 -18.11 -6.11 -12.21
C SER A 234 -17.80 -7.43 -12.91
N LYS A 235 -17.30 -7.39 -14.15
CA LYS A 235 -16.93 -8.60 -14.91
C LYS A 235 -15.63 -9.22 -14.41
N VAL A 236 -14.76 -8.41 -13.81
CA VAL A 236 -13.53 -8.89 -13.18
C VAL A 236 -13.85 -9.67 -11.92
N PHE A 237 -14.75 -9.16 -11.08
CA PHE A 237 -15.14 -9.82 -9.83
C PHE A 237 -15.57 -11.26 -10.07
N LEU A 238 -16.54 -11.50 -10.96
CA LEU A 238 -17.03 -12.85 -11.27
C LEU A 238 -15.92 -13.81 -11.73
N ARG A 239 -14.95 -13.30 -12.50
CA ARG A 239 -13.84 -14.11 -13.02
C ARG A 239 -12.86 -14.56 -11.94
N VAL A 240 -12.72 -13.78 -10.87
CA VAL A 240 -11.73 -14.04 -9.80
C VAL A 240 -12.34 -14.65 -8.55
N THR A 241 -13.66 -14.82 -8.52
CA THR A 241 -14.42 -15.19 -7.31
C THR A 241 -13.92 -16.51 -6.71
N GLU A 242 -13.74 -17.55 -7.51
CA GLU A 242 -13.33 -18.88 -7.03
C GLU A 242 -11.91 -18.85 -6.41
N ASP A 243 -10.94 -18.30 -7.15
CA ASP A 243 -9.55 -18.20 -6.67
C ASP A 243 -9.47 -17.32 -5.42
N MET A 244 -10.25 -16.25 -5.38
CA MET A 244 -10.32 -15.33 -4.25
C MET A 244 -10.87 -16.01 -3.00
N PHE A 245 -11.93 -16.78 -3.12
CA PHE A 245 -12.53 -17.50 -1.99
C PHE A 245 -11.61 -18.63 -1.50
N GLY A 246 -10.91 -19.30 -2.40
CA GLY A 246 -9.84 -20.23 -2.03
C GLY A 246 -8.77 -19.58 -1.18
N ALA A 247 -8.25 -18.42 -1.60
CA ALA A 247 -7.25 -17.67 -0.84
C ALA A 247 -7.75 -17.18 0.53
N MET A 248 -9.04 -16.83 0.64
CA MET A 248 -9.65 -16.49 1.93
C MET A 248 -9.65 -17.70 2.87
N ARG A 249 -10.06 -18.88 2.39
CA ARG A 249 -10.06 -20.13 3.18
C ARG A 249 -8.67 -20.53 3.62
N ASP A 250 -7.70 -20.51 2.72
CA ASP A 250 -6.30 -20.81 3.04
C ASP A 250 -5.75 -19.94 4.19
N SER A 251 -6.33 -18.75 4.41
CA SER A 251 -5.84 -17.81 5.44
C SER A 251 -6.45 -18.02 6.83
N VAL A 252 -7.65 -18.63 6.94
CA VAL A 252 -8.38 -18.74 8.23
C VAL A 252 -8.91 -20.15 8.52
N GLY A 253 -8.87 -21.06 7.56
CA GLY A 253 -9.36 -22.44 7.69
C GLY A 253 -10.72 -22.70 7.04
N GLU A 254 -11.07 -23.99 6.88
CA GLU A 254 -12.22 -24.41 6.08
C GLU A 254 -13.58 -24.19 6.76
N ASP A 255 -13.64 -24.20 8.09
CA ASP A 255 -14.89 -24.10 8.86
C ASP A 255 -15.34 -22.65 9.11
N ALA A 256 -14.58 -21.65 8.64
CA ALA A 256 -14.87 -20.24 8.90
C ALA A 256 -15.96 -19.69 7.97
N THR A 257 -16.88 -18.89 8.51
CA THR A 257 -17.80 -18.07 7.71
C THR A 257 -17.11 -16.79 7.26
N LEU A 258 -16.83 -16.69 5.97
CA LEU A 258 -16.05 -15.61 5.37
C LEU A 258 -16.91 -14.40 5.01
N THR A 259 -16.39 -13.21 5.15
CA THR A 259 -17.06 -11.97 4.74
C THR A 259 -16.17 -11.20 3.76
N VAL A 260 -16.67 -10.89 2.57
CA VAL A 260 -15.97 -10.03 1.61
C VAL A 260 -16.62 -8.64 1.54
N VAL A 261 -15.80 -7.60 1.65
CA VAL A 261 -16.25 -6.20 1.56
C VAL A 261 -15.74 -5.59 0.25
N PHE A 262 -16.65 -5.05 -0.57
CA PHE A 262 -16.33 -4.48 -1.87
C PHE A 262 -17.22 -3.29 -2.24
N ASP A 263 -16.82 -2.52 -3.27
CA ASP A 263 -17.53 -1.31 -3.69
C ASP A 263 -18.69 -1.61 -4.64
N LYS A 264 -19.60 -0.65 -4.74
CA LYS A 264 -20.78 -0.67 -5.62
C LYS A 264 -20.48 -0.95 -7.10
N GLY A 265 -19.25 -0.74 -7.56
CA GLY A 265 -18.85 -1.06 -8.93
C GLY A 265 -18.85 -2.56 -9.24
N MET A 266 -18.93 -3.40 -8.20
CA MET A 266 -18.85 -4.86 -8.28
C MET A 266 -20.13 -5.58 -7.84
N ASN A 267 -21.18 -4.85 -7.43
CA ASN A 267 -22.43 -5.43 -6.91
C ASN A 267 -23.50 -5.69 -7.99
N SER A 268 -23.07 -6.14 -9.18
CA SER A 268 -24.02 -6.59 -10.20
C SER A 268 -24.82 -7.82 -9.73
N GLU A 269 -25.98 -8.04 -10.32
CA GLU A 269 -26.86 -9.17 -10.01
C GLU A 269 -26.11 -10.51 -10.12
N ASP A 270 -25.35 -10.72 -11.20
CA ASP A 270 -24.55 -11.92 -11.42
C ASP A 270 -23.50 -12.15 -10.31
N ASN A 271 -22.83 -11.08 -9.85
CA ASN A 271 -21.81 -11.17 -8.82
C ASN A 271 -22.42 -11.52 -7.45
N ILE A 272 -23.54 -10.93 -7.11
CA ILE A 272 -24.25 -11.23 -5.86
C ILE A 272 -24.82 -12.65 -5.91
N ALA A 273 -25.40 -13.06 -7.05
CA ALA A 273 -25.89 -14.43 -7.24
C ALA A 273 -24.77 -15.47 -7.05
N ALA A 274 -23.56 -15.19 -7.55
CA ALA A 274 -22.40 -16.07 -7.35
C ALA A 274 -22.00 -16.21 -5.86
N ILE A 275 -22.13 -15.15 -5.06
CA ILE A 275 -21.92 -15.22 -3.61
C ILE A 275 -23.08 -16.00 -2.95
N ASP A 276 -24.30 -15.71 -3.34
CA ASP A 276 -25.53 -16.32 -2.78
C ASP A 276 -25.63 -17.85 -2.98
N THR A 277 -24.85 -18.42 -3.89
CA THR A 277 -24.75 -19.87 -4.07
C THR A 277 -23.92 -20.56 -2.96
N ARG A 278 -23.24 -19.78 -2.11
CA ARG A 278 -22.36 -20.27 -1.07
C ARG A 278 -22.91 -19.90 0.31
N GLU A 279 -23.10 -20.90 1.17
CA GLU A 279 -23.65 -20.71 2.51
C GLU A 279 -22.59 -20.15 3.50
N ASP A 280 -21.33 -20.31 3.16
CA ASP A 280 -20.18 -19.97 4.01
C ASP A 280 -19.53 -18.62 3.68
N ILE A 281 -20.08 -17.88 2.72
CA ILE A 281 -19.54 -16.58 2.28
C ILE A 281 -20.60 -15.49 2.35
N ASN A 282 -20.32 -14.49 3.16
CA ASN A 282 -21.12 -13.28 3.29
C ASN A 282 -20.46 -12.10 2.56
N PHE A 283 -21.26 -11.05 2.35
CA PHE A 283 -20.74 -9.83 1.76
C PHE A 283 -21.20 -8.57 2.48
N ILE A 284 -20.43 -7.49 2.34
CA ILE A 284 -20.85 -6.12 2.62
C ILE A 284 -20.49 -5.28 1.40
N THR A 285 -21.48 -4.61 0.81
CA THR A 285 -21.24 -3.73 -0.33
C THR A 285 -21.89 -2.37 -0.16
N THR A 286 -21.35 -1.36 -0.86
CA THR A 286 -22.01 -0.05 -0.96
C THR A 286 -23.07 -0.08 -2.07
N TYR A 287 -24.14 0.69 -1.90
CA TYR A 287 -25.21 0.81 -2.89
C TYR A 287 -25.43 2.27 -3.32
N SER A 288 -25.91 2.46 -4.54
CA SER A 288 -26.09 3.80 -5.07
C SER A 288 -27.29 4.51 -4.44
N THR A 289 -27.06 5.69 -3.89
CA THR A 289 -28.12 6.57 -3.36
C THR A 289 -29.11 7.04 -4.44
N TYR A 290 -28.77 6.88 -5.72
CA TYR A 290 -29.66 7.22 -6.83
C TYR A 290 -30.73 6.15 -7.08
N PHE A 291 -30.44 4.88 -6.79
CA PHE A 291 -31.39 3.78 -6.99
C PHE A 291 -32.25 3.47 -5.76
N ALA A 292 -31.87 4.01 -4.60
CA ALA A 292 -32.57 3.79 -3.34
C ALA A 292 -32.99 5.13 -2.71
N GLU A 293 -33.74 5.92 -3.47
CA GLU A 293 -34.13 7.28 -3.08
C GLU A 293 -34.92 7.32 -1.75
N HIS A 294 -35.77 6.33 -1.52
CA HIS A 294 -36.56 6.21 -0.28
C HIS A 294 -35.68 6.10 0.98
N LEU A 295 -34.51 5.47 0.88
CA LEU A 295 -33.57 5.32 2.02
C LEU A 295 -32.85 6.62 2.37
N VAL A 296 -32.59 7.48 1.38
CA VAL A 296 -31.86 8.73 1.62
C VAL A 296 -32.74 9.84 2.20
N HIS A 297 -34.07 9.72 2.07
CA HIS A 297 -35.03 10.69 2.60
C HIS A 297 -35.50 10.38 4.04
N VAL A 298 -34.97 9.31 4.66
CA VAL A 298 -35.26 9.00 6.06
C VAL A 298 -34.73 10.14 6.96
N ASN A 299 -35.58 10.56 7.93
CA ASN A 299 -35.22 11.61 8.87
C ASN A 299 -34.01 11.20 9.71
N LEU A 300 -33.10 12.15 9.93
CA LEU A 300 -31.89 11.95 10.75
C LEU A 300 -32.21 11.62 12.21
N ASP A 301 -33.40 11.94 12.72
CA ASP A 301 -33.86 11.56 14.05
C ASP A 301 -33.92 10.04 14.27
N ASN A 302 -34.00 9.27 13.21
CA ASN A 302 -33.96 7.80 13.26
C ASN A 302 -32.53 7.23 13.34
N PHE A 303 -31.52 8.07 13.14
CA PHE A 303 -30.13 7.63 13.12
C PHE A 303 -29.53 7.64 14.52
N THR A 304 -28.73 6.63 14.81
CA THR A 304 -27.98 6.51 16.06
C THR A 304 -26.49 6.68 15.84
N VAL A 305 -25.76 7.07 16.89
CA VAL A 305 -24.30 7.23 16.81
C VAL A 305 -23.62 5.87 16.69
N VAL A 306 -22.75 5.70 15.69
CA VAL A 306 -21.96 4.48 15.50
C VAL A 306 -20.79 4.41 16.48
N GLY A 307 -20.54 3.24 17.10
CA GLY A 307 -19.51 3.01 18.11
C GLY A 307 -18.08 2.89 17.56
N THR A 308 -17.68 3.69 16.56
CA THR A 308 -16.33 3.65 15.99
C THR A 308 -15.27 4.33 16.87
N ALA A 309 -13.99 3.93 16.70
CA ALA A 309 -12.86 4.58 17.38
C ALA A 309 -12.80 6.08 17.05
N LYS A 310 -13.09 6.44 15.78
CA LYS A 310 -13.13 7.84 15.34
C LYS A 310 -14.22 8.64 16.05
N ASN A 311 -15.43 8.08 16.21
CA ASN A 311 -16.52 8.74 16.93
C ASN A 311 -16.20 8.93 18.41
N ARG A 312 -15.56 7.93 19.05
CA ARG A 312 -15.07 8.06 20.43
C ARG A 312 -14.05 9.19 20.57
N LYS A 313 -13.14 9.34 19.60
CA LYS A 313 -12.17 10.44 19.56
C LYS A 313 -12.87 11.79 19.41
N LEU A 314 -13.79 11.93 18.45
CA LEU A 314 -14.57 13.16 18.23
C LEU A 314 -15.36 13.58 19.48
N ALA A 315 -15.94 12.62 20.20
CA ALA A 315 -16.63 12.91 21.45
C ALA A 315 -15.70 13.49 22.53
N ARG A 316 -14.48 12.94 22.67
CA ARG A 316 -13.46 13.44 23.61
C ARG A 316 -12.96 14.85 23.24
N GLU A 317 -12.93 15.18 21.95
CA GLU A 317 -12.54 16.50 21.44
C GLU A 317 -13.67 17.53 21.48
N GLY A 318 -14.85 17.21 22.04
CA GLY A 318 -16.00 18.11 22.09
C GLY A 318 -16.70 18.30 20.74
N LYS A 319 -16.41 17.46 19.73
CA LYS A 319 -16.99 17.51 18.37
C LYS A 319 -18.07 16.44 18.20
N ALA A 320 -19.02 16.39 19.15
CA ALA A 320 -20.07 15.37 19.16
C ALA A 320 -20.96 15.40 17.90
N ASP A 321 -21.21 16.58 17.34
CA ASP A 321 -22.04 16.77 16.14
C ASP A 321 -21.39 16.28 14.85
N ASP A 322 -20.07 16.08 14.86
CA ASP A 322 -19.32 15.58 13.70
C ASP A 322 -19.28 14.04 13.61
N ARG A 323 -19.90 13.36 14.58
CA ARG A 323 -19.89 11.90 14.64
C ARG A 323 -20.70 11.27 13.53
N LEU A 324 -20.19 10.13 13.03
CA LEU A 324 -20.90 9.28 12.08
C LEU A 324 -22.14 8.68 12.73
N LEU A 325 -23.26 8.78 12.06
CA LEU A 325 -24.54 8.20 12.45
C LEU A 325 -24.92 7.07 11.50
N ALA A 326 -25.75 6.15 11.94
CA ALA A 326 -26.31 5.10 11.11
C ALA A 326 -27.76 4.78 11.48
N TRP A 327 -28.51 4.33 10.50
CA TRP A 327 -29.85 3.78 10.62
C TRP A 327 -29.90 2.43 9.93
N ARG A 328 -30.45 1.41 10.59
CA ARG A 328 -30.58 0.04 10.09
C ARG A 328 -32.01 -0.29 9.75
N THR A 329 -32.20 -0.97 8.62
CA THR A 329 -33.48 -1.49 8.17
C THR A 329 -33.27 -2.79 7.38
N ARG A 330 -34.34 -3.33 6.83
CA ARG A 330 -34.32 -4.44 5.89
C ARG A 330 -34.99 -4.03 4.56
N GLY A 331 -34.63 -4.70 3.49
CA GLY A 331 -35.22 -4.47 2.19
C GLY A 331 -34.90 -5.59 1.21
N GLU A 332 -35.67 -5.69 0.16
CA GLU A 332 -35.44 -6.67 -0.90
C GLU A 332 -34.42 -6.12 -1.92
N TYR A 333 -33.30 -6.83 -2.05
CA TYR A 333 -32.23 -6.51 -3.00
C TYR A 333 -31.69 -7.81 -3.60
N TRP A 334 -31.55 -7.81 -4.93
CA TRP A 334 -31.12 -8.98 -5.71
C TRP A 334 -31.93 -10.24 -5.37
N GLY A 335 -33.29 -10.08 -5.31
CA GLY A 335 -34.22 -11.15 -5.10
C GLY A 335 -34.26 -11.77 -3.70
N ARG A 336 -33.58 -11.19 -2.72
CA ARG A 336 -33.58 -11.66 -1.32
C ARG A 336 -33.74 -10.51 -0.33
N GLU A 337 -34.30 -10.81 0.85
CA GLU A 337 -34.29 -9.86 1.98
C GLU A 337 -32.85 -9.66 2.47
N ARG A 338 -32.43 -8.40 2.61
CA ARG A 338 -31.08 -8.01 3.03
C ARG A 338 -31.13 -7.04 4.21
N THR A 339 -30.09 -7.07 5.01
CA THR A 339 -29.80 -6.00 5.98
C THR A 339 -29.31 -4.77 5.22
N VAL A 340 -29.92 -3.63 5.51
CA VAL A 340 -29.58 -2.33 4.92
C VAL A 340 -29.18 -1.37 6.03
N VAL A 341 -28.01 -0.73 5.89
CA VAL A 341 -27.53 0.28 6.83
C VAL A 341 -27.25 1.57 6.05
N VAL A 342 -27.98 2.62 6.39
CA VAL A 342 -27.73 3.96 5.85
C VAL A 342 -26.86 4.71 6.85
N THR A 343 -25.69 5.15 6.44
CA THR A 343 -24.80 5.96 7.26
C THR A 343 -24.94 7.43 6.91
N TYR A 344 -24.72 8.32 7.88
CA TYR A 344 -24.67 9.77 7.69
C TYR A 344 -23.41 10.35 8.32
N ASN A 345 -22.58 11.01 7.49
CA ASN A 345 -21.37 11.68 7.92
C ASN A 345 -21.55 13.21 7.80
N PRO A 346 -21.71 13.93 8.93
CA PRO A 346 -21.95 15.38 8.95
C PRO A 346 -20.85 16.19 8.27
N LEU A 347 -19.58 15.81 8.48
CA LEU A 347 -18.44 16.51 7.86
C LEU A 347 -18.44 16.37 6.32
N THR A 348 -18.81 15.17 5.83
CA THR A 348 -18.95 14.94 4.38
C THR A 348 -20.15 15.70 3.82
N ALA A 349 -21.28 15.71 4.51
CA ALA A 349 -22.47 16.48 4.14
C ALA A 349 -22.15 17.98 4.01
N THR A 350 -21.45 18.53 5.00
CA THR A 350 -21.02 19.93 4.99
C THR A 350 -20.13 20.25 3.78
N LYS A 351 -19.12 19.41 3.50
CA LYS A 351 -18.23 19.59 2.33
C LYS A 351 -19.01 19.51 1.01
N GLN A 352 -19.93 18.58 0.90
CA GLN A 352 -20.77 18.42 -0.29
C GLN A 352 -21.71 19.60 -0.46
N ARG A 353 -22.28 20.13 0.62
CA ARG A 353 -23.12 21.32 0.62
C ARG A 353 -22.37 22.55 0.10
N TYR A 354 -21.17 22.83 0.62
CA TYR A 354 -20.33 23.94 0.13
C TYR A 354 -19.97 23.79 -1.35
N ALA A 355 -19.63 22.59 -1.79
CA ALA A 355 -19.33 22.34 -3.20
C ALA A 355 -20.56 22.55 -4.08
N PHE A 356 -21.74 22.11 -3.63
CA PHE A 356 -23.00 22.29 -4.32
C PHE A 356 -23.43 23.77 -4.39
N GLU A 357 -23.33 24.52 -3.30
CA GLU A 357 -23.65 25.95 -3.26
C GLU A 357 -22.81 26.75 -4.25
N ARG A 358 -21.52 26.44 -4.38
CA ARG A 358 -20.67 27.06 -5.40
C ARG A 358 -21.11 26.75 -6.83
N LYS A 359 -21.56 25.51 -7.09
CA LYS A 359 -22.10 25.12 -8.39
C LYS A 359 -23.42 25.83 -8.68
N MET A 360 -24.32 25.90 -7.69
CA MET A 360 -25.60 26.61 -7.79
C MET A 360 -25.41 28.10 -8.05
N LEU A 361 -24.41 28.73 -7.43
CA LEU A 361 -24.07 30.14 -7.69
C LEU A 361 -23.64 30.33 -9.14
N ARG A 362 -22.71 29.52 -9.64
CA ARG A 362 -22.27 29.59 -11.05
C ARG A 362 -23.41 29.35 -12.03
N LEU A 363 -24.28 28.39 -11.75
CA LEU A 363 -25.45 28.11 -12.57
C LEU A 363 -26.41 29.32 -12.58
N GLN A 364 -26.61 29.95 -11.43
CA GLN A 364 -27.47 31.11 -11.29
C GLN A 364 -26.91 32.31 -12.07
N GLU A 365 -25.63 32.56 -12.00
CA GLU A 365 -24.94 33.62 -12.79
C GLU A 365 -25.12 33.38 -14.29
N SER A 366 -24.92 32.13 -14.75
CA SER A 366 -25.15 31.77 -16.15
C SER A 366 -26.63 31.95 -16.57
N LEU A 367 -27.58 31.63 -15.70
CA LEU A 367 -29.00 31.82 -15.98
C LEU A 367 -29.38 33.28 -16.08
N PHE A 368 -28.80 34.17 -15.27
CA PHE A 368 -28.97 35.63 -15.41
C PHE A 368 -28.41 36.15 -16.74
N GLU A 369 -27.24 35.65 -17.14
CA GLU A 369 -26.66 35.98 -18.44
C GLU A 369 -27.57 35.48 -19.59
N PHE A 370 -28.09 34.26 -19.52
CA PHE A 370 -29.01 33.72 -20.51
C PHE A 370 -30.29 34.53 -20.60
N GLN A 371 -30.90 34.85 -19.45
CA GLN A 371 -32.10 35.69 -19.38
C GLN A 371 -31.87 37.06 -20.03
N SER A 372 -30.72 37.69 -19.73
CA SER A 372 -30.34 38.97 -20.34
C SER A 372 -30.22 38.86 -21.86
N LYS A 373 -29.51 37.83 -22.38
CA LYS A 373 -29.32 37.64 -23.82
C LYS A 373 -30.66 37.31 -24.55
N VAL A 374 -31.49 36.45 -23.98
CA VAL A 374 -32.81 36.15 -24.51
C VAL A 374 -33.70 37.39 -24.52
N ASN A 375 -33.78 38.11 -23.42
CA ASN A 375 -34.64 39.29 -23.27
C ASN A 375 -34.21 40.45 -24.13
N ARG A 376 -32.91 40.58 -24.47
CA ARG A 376 -32.38 41.56 -25.43
C ARG A 376 -32.45 41.09 -26.88
N GLN A 377 -32.99 39.90 -27.15
CA GLN A 377 -33.07 39.29 -28.50
C GLN A 377 -31.70 39.14 -29.18
N ALA A 378 -30.66 38.81 -28.42
CA ALA A 378 -29.31 38.65 -28.94
C ALA A 378 -29.29 37.57 -30.08
N PRO A 379 -28.41 37.72 -31.09
CA PRO A 379 -28.20 36.71 -32.11
C PRO A 379 -27.95 35.35 -31.48
N TYR A 380 -28.51 34.27 -32.05
CA TYR A 380 -28.39 32.88 -31.56
C TYR A 380 -29.07 32.58 -30.20
N TRP A 381 -29.87 33.52 -29.62
CA TRP A 381 -30.61 33.34 -28.35
C TRP A 381 -32.12 33.46 -28.51
N ARG A 382 -32.63 33.42 -29.75
CA ARG A 382 -34.04 33.64 -30.08
C ARG A 382 -34.87 32.37 -30.16
N LYS A 383 -34.22 31.20 -30.06
CA LYS A 383 -34.91 29.89 -30.11
C LYS A 383 -34.81 29.20 -28.75
N GLN A 384 -35.95 28.80 -28.20
CA GLN A 384 -36.05 28.10 -26.91
C GLN A 384 -35.15 26.86 -26.85
N SER A 385 -35.15 26.02 -27.92
CA SER A 385 -34.34 24.79 -27.97
C SER A 385 -32.84 25.05 -27.84
N VAL A 386 -32.34 26.15 -28.38
CA VAL A 386 -30.94 26.51 -28.29
C VAL A 386 -30.57 26.91 -26.86
N VAL A 387 -31.48 27.65 -26.20
CA VAL A 387 -31.23 28.09 -24.80
C VAL A 387 -31.28 26.92 -23.84
N LEU A 388 -32.26 26.02 -24.01
CA LEU A 388 -32.40 24.79 -23.22
C LEU A 388 -31.16 23.90 -23.36
N LYS A 389 -30.70 23.68 -24.58
CA LYS A 389 -29.46 22.89 -24.79
C LYS A 389 -28.26 23.47 -24.07
N ARG A 390 -28.04 24.78 -24.15
CA ARG A 390 -26.96 25.45 -23.42
C ARG A 390 -27.09 25.34 -21.90
N TYR A 391 -28.33 25.37 -21.39
CA TYR A 391 -28.61 25.15 -19.98
C TYR A 391 -28.26 23.71 -19.55
N GLU A 392 -28.67 22.72 -20.35
CA GLU A 392 -28.31 21.31 -20.12
C GLU A 392 -26.81 21.08 -20.19
N ASP A 393 -26.12 21.69 -21.16
CA ASP A 393 -24.66 21.61 -21.29
C ASP A 393 -23.97 22.14 -20.02
N ILE A 394 -24.38 23.31 -19.49
CA ILE A 394 -23.83 23.86 -18.24
C ILE A 394 -24.13 22.95 -17.05
N CYS A 395 -25.36 22.42 -16.94
CA CYS A 395 -25.69 21.50 -15.86
C CYS A 395 -24.82 20.23 -15.92
N SER A 396 -24.56 19.71 -17.12
CA SER A 396 -23.66 18.58 -17.37
C SER A 396 -22.22 18.91 -16.96
N ASP A 397 -21.69 20.06 -17.36
CA ASP A 397 -20.34 20.50 -17.01
C ASP A 397 -20.17 20.69 -15.51
N LEU A 398 -21.19 21.20 -14.83
CA LEU A 398 -21.23 21.34 -13.38
C LEU A 398 -21.52 20.02 -12.65
N HIS A 399 -21.89 18.95 -13.38
CA HIS A 399 -22.32 17.69 -12.82
C HIS A 399 -23.44 17.85 -11.78
N ILE A 400 -24.53 18.53 -12.17
CA ILE A 400 -25.74 18.71 -11.38
C ILE A 400 -26.99 18.46 -12.27
N PRO A 401 -28.12 18.01 -11.66
CA PRO A 401 -29.37 17.85 -12.40
C PRO A 401 -29.90 19.17 -12.98
N SER A 402 -30.51 19.08 -14.14
CA SER A 402 -31.12 20.26 -14.80
C SER A 402 -32.47 20.70 -14.19
N ASP A 403 -33.10 19.87 -13.36
CA ASP A 403 -34.38 20.16 -12.72
C ASP A 403 -34.30 20.96 -11.41
N LEU A 404 -33.08 21.39 -11.02
CA LEU A 404 -32.83 22.24 -9.84
C LEU A 404 -33.31 23.69 -10.03
N TYR A 405 -33.45 24.13 -11.28
CA TYR A 405 -34.14 25.36 -11.64
C TYR A 405 -35.31 25.04 -12.58
N LYS A 406 -36.40 25.77 -12.42
CA LYS A 406 -37.50 25.82 -13.41
C LYS A 406 -37.19 26.96 -14.36
N VAL A 407 -36.91 26.64 -15.63
CA VAL A 407 -36.65 27.61 -16.68
C VAL A 407 -37.93 27.71 -17.54
N GLU A 408 -38.50 28.87 -17.58
CA GLU A 408 -39.81 29.14 -18.24
C GLU A 408 -39.63 30.09 -19.40
N PHE A 409 -40.25 29.79 -20.53
CA PHE A 409 -40.23 30.63 -21.71
C PHE A 409 -41.63 31.10 -22.04
N TYR A 410 -41.72 32.37 -22.44
CA TYR A 410 -42.99 32.96 -22.89
C TYR A 410 -42.76 33.97 -24.01
N PHE A 411 -43.81 34.30 -24.77
CA PHE A 411 -43.73 35.32 -25.81
C PHE A 411 -44.39 36.59 -25.34
N ASN A 412 -43.66 37.71 -25.52
CA ASN A 412 -44.16 39.04 -25.32
C ASN A 412 -43.90 39.84 -26.61
N ASN A 413 -44.97 40.34 -27.27
CA ASN A 413 -44.90 41.02 -28.57
C ASN A 413 -44.11 40.21 -29.62
N LYS A 414 -44.43 38.93 -29.77
CA LYS A 414 -43.77 37.95 -30.67
C LYS A 414 -42.26 37.73 -30.37
N ARG A 415 -41.74 38.25 -29.28
CA ARG A 415 -40.33 38.10 -28.87
C ARG A 415 -40.25 37.06 -27.73
N LEU A 416 -39.33 36.12 -27.88
CA LEU A 416 -39.05 35.14 -26.83
C LEU A 416 -38.53 35.83 -25.56
N ARG A 417 -39.05 35.46 -24.42
CA ARG A 417 -38.65 35.90 -23.10
C ARG A 417 -38.35 34.68 -22.25
N MET A 418 -37.46 34.84 -21.29
CA MET A 418 -37.04 33.80 -20.36
C MET A 418 -37.18 34.28 -18.92
N ASN A 419 -37.69 33.42 -18.08
CA ASN A 419 -37.63 33.56 -16.64
C ASN A 419 -37.12 32.26 -16.03
N PHE A 420 -36.62 32.31 -14.82
CA PHE A 420 -36.15 31.15 -14.07
C PHE A 420 -36.34 31.35 -12.56
N ARG A 421 -36.54 30.24 -11.86
CA ARG A 421 -36.68 30.19 -10.42
C ARG A 421 -36.10 28.90 -9.84
N LYS A 422 -35.60 28.95 -8.59
CA LYS A 422 -35.13 27.75 -7.87
C LYS A 422 -36.29 26.77 -7.68
N ASN A 423 -36.04 25.49 -7.94
CA ASN A 423 -36.91 24.42 -7.58
C ASN A 423 -36.59 23.90 -6.18
N HIS A 424 -37.09 24.56 -5.14
CA HIS A 424 -36.74 24.28 -3.75
C HIS A 424 -37.00 22.82 -3.36
N TYR A 425 -38.05 22.21 -3.88
CA TYR A 425 -38.35 20.80 -3.65
C TYR A 425 -37.24 19.89 -4.18
N ARG A 426 -36.83 20.08 -5.44
CA ARG A 426 -35.77 19.25 -6.05
C ARG A 426 -34.41 19.52 -5.40
N ILE A 427 -34.12 20.76 -5.06
CA ILE A 427 -32.90 21.14 -4.33
C ILE A 427 -32.86 20.44 -2.96
N GLY A 428 -33.96 20.46 -2.19
CA GLY A 428 -34.07 19.76 -0.91
C GLY A 428 -33.76 18.27 -1.07
N ARG A 429 -34.46 17.59 -2.00
CA ARG A 429 -34.24 16.16 -2.27
C ARG A 429 -32.82 15.85 -2.74
N TYR A 430 -32.17 16.75 -3.45
CA TYR A 430 -30.79 16.59 -3.87
C TYR A 430 -29.82 16.69 -2.67
N ILE A 431 -30.07 17.63 -1.76
CA ILE A 431 -29.27 17.86 -0.55
C ILE A 431 -29.43 16.72 0.47
N ASP A 432 -30.59 16.08 0.55
CA ASP A 432 -30.86 14.96 1.46
C ASP A 432 -29.89 13.78 1.26
N ARG A 433 -29.27 13.67 0.09
CA ARG A 433 -28.26 12.64 -0.21
C ARG A 433 -26.89 12.96 0.38
N PHE A 434 -26.64 14.22 0.78
CA PHE A 434 -25.33 14.62 1.24
C PHE A 434 -24.93 13.95 2.54
N GLY A 435 -23.71 13.45 2.58
CA GLY A 435 -23.16 12.71 3.71
C GLY A 435 -23.72 11.30 3.89
N LYS A 436 -24.76 10.90 3.13
CA LYS A 436 -25.35 9.57 3.23
C LYS A 436 -24.64 8.55 2.35
N ASN A 437 -24.47 7.35 2.87
CA ASN A 437 -24.01 6.17 2.14
C ASN A 437 -24.87 4.97 2.53
N ILE A 438 -25.15 4.08 1.59
CA ILE A 438 -26.00 2.91 1.79
C ILE A 438 -25.09 1.69 1.74
N LEU A 439 -25.19 0.84 2.76
CA LEU A 439 -24.55 -0.46 2.84
C LEU A 439 -25.63 -1.53 2.75
N ILE A 440 -25.37 -2.58 2.00
CA ILE A 440 -26.22 -3.76 1.89
C ILE A 440 -25.38 -4.99 2.20
N THR A 441 -25.95 -5.90 2.99
CA THR A 441 -25.30 -7.15 3.39
C THR A 441 -26.35 -8.25 3.58
N ASP A 442 -25.92 -9.48 3.44
CA ASP A 442 -26.69 -10.67 3.81
C ASP A 442 -26.55 -11.02 5.30
N ILE A 443 -25.57 -10.41 6.00
CA ILE A 443 -25.33 -10.65 7.42
C ILE A 443 -26.47 -10.08 8.26
N THR A 444 -27.11 -10.92 9.06
CA THR A 444 -28.18 -10.53 10.00
C THR A 444 -27.66 -10.38 11.42
N GLU A 445 -26.65 -11.18 11.79
CA GLU A 445 -26.16 -11.33 13.17
C GLU A 445 -25.25 -10.18 13.64
N TRP A 446 -24.54 -9.54 12.71
CA TRP A 446 -23.66 -8.43 13.08
C TRP A 446 -24.46 -7.20 13.50
N THR A 447 -23.94 -6.51 14.49
CA THR A 447 -24.45 -5.20 14.91
C THR A 447 -24.25 -4.15 13.80
N THR A 448 -25.00 -3.06 13.88
CA THR A 448 -24.82 -1.92 12.98
C THR A 448 -23.40 -1.36 13.04
N ASP A 449 -22.80 -1.34 14.23
CA ASP A 449 -21.42 -0.86 14.43
C ASP A 449 -20.39 -1.73 13.73
N GLU A 450 -20.54 -3.05 13.78
CA GLU A 450 -19.65 -4.02 13.09
C GLU A 450 -19.74 -3.90 11.58
N ILE A 451 -20.95 -3.83 11.02
CA ILE A 451 -21.16 -3.66 9.57
C ILE A 451 -20.54 -2.35 9.08
N VAL A 452 -20.82 -1.25 9.79
CA VAL A 452 -20.27 0.07 9.43
C VAL A 452 -18.74 0.09 9.56
N GLN A 453 -18.20 -0.48 10.65
CA GLN A 453 -16.75 -0.54 10.84
C GLN A 453 -16.08 -1.37 9.74
N ALA A 454 -16.64 -2.52 9.37
CA ALA A 454 -16.12 -3.34 8.27
C ALA A 454 -16.12 -2.57 6.94
N SER A 455 -17.20 -1.85 6.63
CA SER A 455 -17.25 -1.00 5.44
C SER A 455 -16.21 0.14 5.48
N LEU A 456 -16.01 0.75 6.64
CA LEU A 456 -14.97 1.79 6.81
C LEU A 456 -13.57 1.22 6.63
N ASP A 457 -13.32 -0.02 7.11
CA ASP A 457 -12.01 -0.68 7.03
C ASP A 457 -11.60 -1.03 5.59
N ARG A 458 -12.48 -0.87 4.60
CA ARG A 458 -12.13 -0.96 3.17
C ARG A 458 -10.99 -0.02 2.76
N TRP A 459 -10.74 1.05 3.52
CA TRP A 459 -9.57 1.88 3.28
C TRP A 459 -8.24 1.10 3.31
N THR A 460 -8.20 -0.09 3.91
CA THR A 460 -7.00 -0.92 4.01
C THR A 460 -6.52 -1.41 2.64
N VAL A 461 -7.42 -1.81 1.73
CA VAL A 461 -7.06 -2.16 0.36
C VAL A 461 -6.70 -0.91 -0.46
N GLU A 462 -7.38 0.21 -0.23
CA GLU A 462 -7.05 1.50 -0.86
C GLU A 462 -5.63 1.96 -0.46
N ASP A 463 -5.24 1.74 0.81
CA ASP A 463 -3.88 2.00 1.31
C ASP A 463 -2.83 1.12 0.62
N GLY A 464 -3.16 -0.16 0.36
CA GLY A 464 -2.34 -1.06 -0.47
C GLY A 464 -2.09 -0.47 -1.86
N PHE A 465 -3.15 -0.01 -2.53
CA PHE A 465 -3.02 0.63 -3.84
C PHE A 465 -2.27 1.97 -3.78
N ARG A 466 -2.42 2.75 -2.72
CA ARG A 466 -1.67 3.98 -2.52
C ARG A 466 -0.17 3.70 -2.42
N LEU A 467 0.22 2.64 -1.71
CA LEU A 467 1.62 2.25 -1.58
C LEU A 467 2.20 1.72 -2.91
N THR A 468 1.44 0.92 -3.66
CA THR A 468 1.89 0.43 -4.98
C THR A 468 1.99 1.54 -6.03
N LYS A 469 1.29 2.66 -5.83
CA LYS A 469 1.34 3.85 -6.69
C LYS A 469 2.44 4.85 -6.29
N ASP A 470 3.14 4.64 -5.17
CA ASP A 470 4.23 5.52 -4.74
C ASP A 470 5.46 5.32 -5.64
N GLU A 471 5.87 6.37 -6.34
CA GLU A 471 6.95 6.31 -7.35
C GLU A 471 8.35 6.07 -6.77
N ARG A 472 8.52 6.24 -5.46
CA ARG A 472 9.80 6.05 -4.76
C ARG A 472 9.92 4.69 -4.09
N GLN A 473 8.78 4.05 -3.81
CA GLN A 473 8.69 2.75 -3.15
C GLN A 473 7.62 1.93 -3.83
N VAL A 474 7.82 0.64 -4.03
CA VAL A 474 7.03 -0.28 -4.84
C VAL A 474 6.94 0.15 -6.30
N ALA A 475 6.45 1.35 -6.62
CA ALA A 475 6.43 1.99 -7.94
C ALA A 475 5.92 1.06 -9.05
N LEU A 476 4.69 0.54 -8.89
CA LEU A 476 4.07 -0.27 -9.93
C LEU A 476 3.76 0.58 -11.17
N ARG A 477 3.44 1.85 -10.99
CA ARG A 477 3.22 2.80 -12.10
C ARG A 477 4.36 3.81 -12.24
N PRO A 478 4.65 4.30 -13.47
CA PRO A 478 4.11 3.80 -14.74
C PRO A 478 4.68 2.42 -15.08
N ILE A 479 3.85 1.54 -15.65
CA ILE A 479 4.33 0.27 -16.15
C ILE A 479 5.20 0.55 -17.38
N ARG A 480 6.47 0.11 -17.35
CA ARG A 480 7.47 0.34 -18.40
C ARG A 480 7.85 -0.94 -19.14
N HIS A 481 7.08 -1.99 -18.99
CA HIS A 481 7.23 -3.26 -19.67
C HIS A 481 6.25 -3.33 -20.86
N TRP A 482 6.66 -3.96 -21.96
CA TRP A 482 5.97 -3.91 -23.24
C TRP A 482 5.39 -5.26 -23.68
N THR A 483 5.58 -6.30 -22.90
CA THR A 483 4.96 -7.60 -23.13
C THR A 483 4.17 -8.03 -21.92
N ASP A 484 3.07 -8.73 -22.13
CA ASP A 484 2.17 -9.14 -21.05
C ASP A 484 2.87 -10.01 -20.01
N SER A 485 3.76 -10.93 -20.43
CA SER A 485 4.55 -11.74 -19.49
C SER A 485 5.41 -10.88 -18.55
N LYS A 486 6.07 -9.82 -19.05
CA LYS A 486 6.90 -8.94 -18.22
C LYS A 486 6.07 -7.97 -17.38
N ILE A 487 4.89 -7.59 -17.85
CA ILE A 487 3.91 -6.83 -17.07
C ILE A 487 3.47 -7.66 -15.86
N ARG A 488 3.11 -8.94 -16.06
CA ARG A 488 2.74 -9.86 -14.99
C ARG A 488 3.87 -10.05 -13.97
N CYS A 489 5.10 -10.34 -14.43
CA CYS A 489 6.27 -10.44 -13.55
C CYS A 489 6.52 -9.18 -12.73
N HIS A 490 6.33 -8.00 -13.34
CA HIS A 490 6.49 -6.72 -12.65
C HIS A 490 5.40 -6.50 -11.60
N ILE A 491 4.14 -6.80 -11.92
CA ILE A 491 3.02 -6.71 -10.97
C ILE A 491 3.28 -7.63 -9.79
N PHE A 492 3.60 -8.91 -10.02
CA PHE A 492 3.97 -9.83 -8.96
C PHE A 492 5.09 -9.29 -8.06
N THR A 493 6.19 -8.80 -8.66
CA THR A 493 7.30 -8.19 -7.91
C THR A 493 6.83 -7.05 -6.99
N CYS A 494 5.90 -6.22 -7.45
CA CYS A 494 5.37 -5.10 -6.67
C CYS A 494 4.41 -5.57 -5.56
N ILE A 495 3.58 -6.58 -5.83
CA ILE A 495 2.70 -7.18 -4.81
C ILE A 495 3.52 -7.91 -3.74
N ALA A 496 4.57 -8.64 -4.12
CA ALA A 496 5.48 -9.28 -3.17
C ALA A 496 6.18 -8.24 -2.27
N ALA A 497 6.65 -7.14 -2.85
CA ALA A 497 7.21 -6.04 -2.07
C ALA A 497 6.19 -5.41 -1.11
N LEU A 498 4.93 -5.23 -1.55
CA LEU A 498 3.84 -4.75 -0.69
C LEU A 498 3.62 -5.70 0.49
N ALA A 499 3.55 -7.01 0.25
CA ALA A 499 3.33 -8.01 1.29
C ALA A 499 4.45 -8.00 2.35
N LEU A 500 5.71 -8.00 1.92
CA LEU A 500 6.87 -7.94 2.84
C LEU A 500 6.92 -6.61 3.61
N LEU A 501 6.56 -5.48 3.00
CA LEU A 501 6.44 -4.20 3.70
C LEU A 501 5.33 -4.25 4.77
N ARG A 502 4.24 -4.97 4.53
CA ARG A 502 3.20 -5.18 5.55
C ARG A 502 3.71 -6.02 6.73
N ILE A 503 4.54 -7.03 6.49
CA ILE A 503 5.20 -7.78 7.58
C ILE A 503 6.08 -6.84 8.42
N VAL A 504 6.88 -5.98 7.78
CA VAL A 504 7.67 -4.97 8.50
C VAL A 504 6.78 -4.11 9.40
N GLU A 505 5.68 -3.56 8.86
CA GLU A 505 4.76 -2.69 9.61
C GLU A 505 4.08 -3.42 10.77
N LEU A 506 3.68 -4.69 10.55
CA LEU A 506 3.07 -5.52 11.59
C LEU A 506 4.02 -5.82 12.73
N ARG A 507 5.26 -6.17 12.45
CA ARG A 507 6.27 -6.48 13.48
C ARG A 507 6.65 -5.25 14.29
N LEU A 508 6.81 -4.09 13.65
CA LEU A 508 6.99 -2.82 14.34
C LEU A 508 5.82 -2.54 15.29
N ARG A 509 4.58 -2.69 14.82
CA ARG A 509 3.39 -2.49 15.64
C ARG A 509 3.30 -3.49 16.80
N LYS A 510 3.61 -4.78 16.58
CA LYS A 510 3.67 -5.79 17.66
C LYS A 510 4.69 -5.43 18.73
N ALA A 511 5.80 -4.80 18.34
CA ALA A 511 6.83 -4.31 19.26
C ALA A 511 6.51 -2.94 19.90
N GLY A 512 5.32 -2.37 19.64
CA GLY A 512 4.90 -1.06 20.17
C GLY A 512 5.47 0.14 19.43
N VAL A 513 6.12 -0.06 18.28
CA VAL A 513 6.69 1.02 17.46
C VAL A 513 5.64 1.52 16.47
N ASP A 514 5.15 2.74 16.68
CA ASP A 514 4.16 3.39 15.78
C ASP A 514 4.85 4.03 14.57
N MET A 515 5.29 3.20 13.65
CA MET A 515 6.00 3.61 12.46
C MET A 515 5.51 2.84 11.24
N THR A 516 5.30 3.55 10.11
CA THR A 516 4.97 2.89 8.83
C THR A 516 6.19 2.19 8.24
N ALA A 517 5.98 1.11 7.47
CA ALA A 517 7.07 0.44 6.77
C ALA A 517 7.89 1.39 5.89
N LYS A 518 7.23 2.36 5.24
CA LYS A 518 7.89 3.41 4.44
C LYS A 518 8.85 4.27 5.28
N ALA A 519 8.44 4.67 6.47
CA ALA A 519 9.28 5.45 7.38
C ALA A 519 10.46 4.60 7.88
N ALA A 520 10.20 3.35 8.29
CA ALA A 520 11.24 2.42 8.74
C ALA A 520 12.30 2.19 7.65
N MET A 521 11.89 1.88 6.42
CA MET A 521 12.82 1.73 5.31
C MET A 521 13.64 2.99 5.04
N ARG A 522 13.04 4.18 5.17
CA ARG A 522 13.74 5.45 5.01
C ARG A 522 14.81 5.67 6.10
N HIS A 523 14.50 5.41 7.37
CA HIS A 523 15.47 5.50 8.46
C HIS A 523 16.59 4.48 8.28
N MET A 524 16.26 3.24 7.98
CA MET A 524 17.25 2.18 7.80
C MET A 524 18.17 2.37 6.58
N ARG A 525 17.77 3.14 5.56
CA ARG A 525 18.63 3.45 4.40
C ARG A 525 19.87 4.26 4.75
N THR A 526 19.86 4.99 5.84
CA THR A 526 21.00 5.81 6.30
C THR A 526 21.93 5.07 7.27
N LEU A 527 21.66 3.82 7.58
CA LEU A 527 22.55 2.96 8.35
C LEU A 527 23.52 2.25 7.41
N HIS A 528 24.85 2.47 7.63
CA HIS A 528 25.88 1.96 6.74
C HIS A 528 26.76 0.91 7.41
N SER A 529 27.40 0.13 6.55
CA SER A 529 28.53 -0.71 6.86
C SER A 529 29.81 -0.03 6.36
N CYS A 530 30.81 0.08 7.20
CA CYS A 530 32.11 0.69 6.90
C CYS A 530 33.17 -0.38 6.70
N LEU A 531 33.87 -0.36 5.59
CA LEU A 531 35.06 -1.14 5.31
C LEU A 531 36.27 -0.25 5.54
N MET A 532 37.17 -0.66 6.43
CA MET A 532 38.37 0.09 6.80
C MET A 532 39.62 -0.73 6.49
N TRP A 533 40.52 -0.17 5.71
CA TRP A 533 41.84 -0.74 5.45
C TRP A 533 42.85 -0.17 6.45
N LEU A 534 43.21 -0.99 7.45
CA LEU A 534 44.18 -0.62 8.47
C LEU A 534 45.59 -0.99 8.01
N PRO A 535 46.60 -0.14 8.33
CA PRO A 535 48.02 -0.46 8.05
C PRO A 535 48.40 -1.82 8.65
N GLY A 536 49.15 -2.61 7.89
CA GLY A 536 49.60 -3.95 8.31
C GLY A 536 48.55 -5.06 8.22
N LYS A 537 47.27 -4.77 7.90
CA LYS A 537 46.24 -5.79 7.69
C LYS A 537 45.99 -6.03 6.20
N ARG A 538 46.01 -7.33 5.80
CA ARG A 538 45.72 -7.74 4.39
C ARG A 538 44.26 -7.60 3.97
N LYS A 539 43.32 -7.67 4.93
CA LYS A 539 41.87 -7.60 4.69
C LYS A 539 41.29 -6.37 5.38
N ALA A 540 40.32 -5.75 4.73
CA ALA A 540 39.56 -4.69 5.35
C ALA A 540 38.82 -5.21 6.60
N VAL A 541 38.77 -4.38 7.63
CA VAL A 541 37.91 -4.60 8.79
C VAL A 541 36.56 -4.01 8.49
N ARG A 542 35.49 -4.78 8.74
CA ARG A 542 34.13 -4.29 8.61
C ARG A 542 33.57 -3.93 9.97
N MET A 543 32.94 -2.78 10.03
CA MET A 543 32.14 -2.32 11.17
C MET A 543 30.85 -1.69 10.69
N LEU A 544 29.81 -1.82 11.48
CA LEU A 544 28.56 -1.09 11.26
C LEU A 544 28.64 0.25 11.99
N GLU A 545 27.99 1.26 11.42
CA GLU A 545 27.80 2.55 12.08
C GLU A 545 27.00 2.37 13.37
N GLU A 546 27.16 3.29 14.30
CA GLU A 546 26.31 3.40 15.46
C GLU A 546 24.90 3.84 14.99
N PRO A 547 23.84 3.09 15.34
CA PRO A 547 22.51 3.40 14.88
C PRO A 547 21.96 4.66 15.58
N SER A 548 21.15 5.47 14.87
CA SER A 548 20.31 6.48 15.50
C SER A 548 19.27 5.84 16.43
N ASP A 549 18.62 6.65 17.28
CA ASP A 549 17.59 6.16 18.20
C ASP A 549 16.47 5.42 17.46
N GLU A 550 15.98 5.97 16.33
CA GLU A 550 14.95 5.35 15.52
C GLU A 550 15.44 4.05 14.86
N GLN A 551 16.68 4.02 14.38
CA GLN A 551 17.27 2.80 13.81
C GLN A 551 17.45 1.72 14.88
N ALA A 552 17.90 2.09 16.07
CA ALA A 552 18.03 1.19 17.20
C ALA A 552 16.67 0.66 17.68
N GLU A 553 15.63 1.49 17.67
CA GLU A 553 14.26 1.09 17.96
C GLU A 553 13.73 0.07 16.94
N ILE A 554 13.91 0.33 15.64
CA ILE A 554 13.55 -0.60 14.57
C ILE A 554 14.32 -1.92 14.76
N MET A 555 15.62 -1.87 14.99
CA MET A 555 16.42 -3.09 15.15
C MET A 555 15.96 -3.92 16.34
N ARG A 556 15.67 -3.29 17.49
CA ARG A 556 15.14 -3.97 18.68
C ARG A 556 13.78 -4.63 18.42
N ALA A 557 12.91 -3.98 17.64
CA ALA A 557 11.62 -4.55 17.24
C ALA A 557 11.76 -5.87 16.44
N PHE A 558 12.91 -6.07 15.80
CA PHE A 558 13.26 -7.30 15.08
C PHE A 558 14.21 -8.22 15.86
N GLY A 559 14.48 -7.96 17.15
CA GLY A 559 15.33 -8.80 17.99
C GLY A 559 16.84 -8.59 17.78
N TRP A 560 17.26 -7.43 17.25
CA TRP A 560 18.66 -7.15 16.91
C TRP A 560 19.16 -5.83 17.47
N LYS A 561 20.50 -5.75 17.69
CA LYS A 561 21.23 -4.54 18.09
C LYS A 561 22.58 -4.49 17.41
N ILE A 562 23.20 -3.30 17.39
CA ILE A 562 24.62 -3.12 17.06
C ILE A 562 25.37 -2.82 18.34
N ALA A 563 26.42 -3.60 18.63
CA ALA A 563 27.31 -3.36 19.74
C ALA A 563 28.77 -3.52 19.28
N GLY A 564 29.60 -2.50 19.52
CA GLY A 564 31.01 -2.49 19.07
C GLY A 564 31.16 -2.59 17.55
N GLY A 565 30.19 -2.07 16.79
CA GLY A 565 30.20 -2.12 15.33
C GLY A 565 29.82 -3.48 14.73
N VAL A 566 29.26 -4.41 15.53
CA VAL A 566 28.88 -5.76 15.13
C VAL A 566 27.38 -5.96 15.38
N LEU A 567 26.70 -6.60 14.42
CA LEU A 567 25.29 -7.00 14.53
C LEU A 567 25.18 -8.18 15.52
N GLN A 568 24.30 -8.06 16.50
CA GLN A 568 24.06 -9.05 17.54
C GLN A 568 22.55 -9.26 17.71
N GLU A 569 22.14 -10.51 17.89
CA GLU A 569 20.78 -10.88 18.29
C GLU A 569 20.58 -10.54 19.78
N ILE A 570 19.37 -10.13 20.18
CA ILE A 570 19.05 -9.70 21.55
C ILE A 570 18.47 -10.87 22.34
#